data_236f7d3b2e44a3d30fe1f1a69436a81f
#
_entry.id   236f7d3b2e44a3d30fe1f1a69436a81f
#
_cell.length_a   1.000
_cell.length_b   1.000
_cell.length_c   1.000
_cell.angle_alpha   90.00
_cell.angle_beta   90.00
_cell.angle_gamma   90.00
#
_symmetry.space_group_name_H-M   'P 1'
#
loop_
_entity.id
_entity.type
_entity.pdbx_description
1 polymer ?
#
loop_
_entity_poly.entity_id
_entity_poly.type
_entity_poly.pdbx_seq_one_letter_code
_entity_poly.pdbx_strand_id
1 'polypeptide(L)'
;VGSEMCIRDRYRVTVVAKSRESEFWKAVLSGAEAAATEYNMQLTVLAPDDEENYDAQNQLIEKAVEDGAQAIVFSAIDYEANAEAIDAAAAAGVTIVGIDSAVHSDQVAAYIGSDNYGAGRLAARSALEGTEGKLCVGLINYEVNGANGRDREQGARDTFADSGRAEVVTSMQTHPNAASAHSDALRMLQQHPEINVLVAFNEATAVGAVQAVQEMERVDDLWLVAFDSNVQTIDALQSGAVDALIVQNTYSMGYFGVESAYKLLAGQGSSVEKSNITAVRVITRDNMFAIDKQKALFPFG
;
A
#
# COMPACT_ATOMS: atom_id res chain seq x y z
N VAL A 1 44.51 23.68 0.67
CA VAL A 1 44.27 22.61 -0.29
C VAL A 1 42.87 22.11 0.01
N GLY A 2 41.85 22.70 -0.67
CA GLY A 2 40.46 22.27 -0.56
C GLY A 2 40.31 20.93 -1.25
N SER A 3 39.79 19.94 -0.55
CA SER A 3 39.36 18.71 -1.16
C SER A 3 38.14 19.04 -2.04
N GLU A 4 38.34 19.03 -3.35
CA GLU A 4 37.25 18.86 -4.29
C GLU A 4 36.55 17.53 -3.94
N MET A 5 35.46 17.62 -3.22
CA MET A 5 34.56 16.50 -3.00
C MET A 5 33.93 16.16 -4.36
N CYS A 6 34.55 15.21 -5.04
CA CYS A 6 34.18 14.77 -6.37
C CYS A 6 32.73 14.37 -6.39
N ILE A 7 31.96 14.94 -7.34
CA ILE A 7 30.61 14.56 -7.73
C ILE A 7 30.52 13.06 -8.15
N ARG A 8 31.59 12.31 -8.08
CA ARG A 8 31.76 10.93 -8.59
C ARG A 8 31.29 9.83 -7.65
N ASP A 9 30.94 10.12 -6.39
CA ASP A 9 30.73 9.08 -5.37
C ASP A 9 29.34 9.06 -4.75
N ARG A 10 28.30 9.50 -5.50
CA ARG A 10 26.93 9.31 -5.04
C ARG A 10 26.47 7.90 -5.36
N TYR A 11 25.98 7.19 -4.36
CA TYR A 11 25.30 5.93 -4.61
C TYR A 11 24.08 6.15 -5.53
N ARG A 12 23.92 5.25 -6.51
CA ARG A 12 22.77 5.26 -7.43
C ARG A 12 21.73 4.27 -6.94
N VAL A 13 20.56 4.78 -6.56
CA VAL A 13 19.42 3.98 -6.15
C VAL A 13 18.28 4.19 -7.13
N THR A 14 17.63 3.11 -7.53
CA THR A 14 16.42 3.13 -8.34
C THR A 14 15.25 2.61 -7.51
N VAL A 15 14.18 3.41 -7.40
CA VAL A 15 12.89 2.94 -6.89
C VAL A 15 12.11 2.39 -8.07
N VAL A 16 11.72 1.12 -8.02
CA VAL A 16 10.81 0.50 -8.97
C VAL A 16 9.48 0.27 -8.25
N ALA A 17 8.57 1.22 -8.44
CA ALA A 17 7.25 1.26 -7.82
C ALA A 17 6.21 0.51 -8.67
N LYS A 18 5.00 0.32 -8.13
CA LYS A 18 3.87 -0.20 -8.91
C LYS A 18 3.22 0.89 -9.76
N SER A 19 3.23 2.13 -9.30
CA SER A 19 2.62 3.29 -9.96
C SER A 19 3.27 4.61 -9.49
N ARG A 20 2.91 5.72 -10.13
CA ARG A 20 3.26 7.09 -9.72
C ARG A 20 2.02 7.97 -9.49
N GLU A 21 0.85 7.47 -9.83
CA GLU A 21 -0.34 8.31 -10.02
C GLU A 21 -1.18 8.48 -8.75
N SER A 22 -1.26 7.45 -7.88
CA SER A 22 -2.07 7.53 -6.67
C SER A 22 -1.42 8.41 -5.58
N GLU A 23 -2.22 8.92 -4.67
CA GLU A 23 -1.73 9.67 -3.50
C GLU A 23 -0.85 8.80 -2.60
N PHE A 24 -1.16 7.50 -2.52
CA PHE A 24 -0.33 6.51 -1.85
C PHE A 24 1.10 6.52 -2.41
N TRP A 25 1.26 6.35 -3.72
CA TRP A 25 2.57 6.30 -4.36
C TRP A 25 3.30 7.65 -4.34
N LYS A 26 2.59 8.77 -4.48
CA LYS A 26 3.19 10.10 -4.34
C LYS A 26 3.80 10.29 -2.96
N ALA A 27 3.14 9.81 -1.90
CA ALA A 27 3.67 9.87 -0.53
C ALA A 27 4.90 8.97 -0.35
N VAL A 28 4.87 7.74 -0.86
CA VAL A 28 6.03 6.82 -0.84
C VAL A 28 7.23 7.46 -1.55
N LEU A 29 7.02 7.98 -2.76
CA LEU A 29 8.08 8.59 -3.56
C LEU A 29 8.64 9.86 -2.91
N SER A 30 7.80 10.68 -2.28
CA SER A 30 8.26 11.85 -1.51
C SER A 30 9.17 11.45 -0.34
N GLY A 31 8.85 10.37 0.36
CA GLY A 31 9.73 9.82 1.39
C GLY A 31 11.07 9.34 0.82
N ALA A 32 11.04 8.65 -0.32
CA ALA A 32 12.24 8.20 -1.02
C ALA A 32 13.13 9.37 -1.46
N GLU A 33 12.55 10.44 -2.00
CA GLU A 33 13.24 11.66 -2.41
C GLU A 33 13.88 12.38 -1.21
N ALA A 34 13.17 12.44 -0.09
CA ALA A 34 13.70 13.03 1.13
C ALA A 34 14.94 12.27 1.64
N ALA A 35 14.88 10.94 1.72
CA ALA A 35 16.02 10.12 2.11
C ALA A 35 17.19 10.24 1.11
N ALA A 36 16.92 10.19 -0.20
CA ALA A 36 17.94 10.36 -1.22
C ALA A 36 18.65 11.72 -1.11
N THR A 37 17.92 12.77 -0.76
CA THR A 37 18.47 14.11 -0.51
C THR A 37 19.33 14.12 0.75
N GLU A 38 18.83 13.57 1.85
CA GLU A 38 19.53 13.53 3.14
C GLU A 38 20.84 12.74 3.06
N TYR A 39 20.82 11.59 2.39
CA TYR A 39 22.01 10.74 2.22
C TYR A 39 22.82 11.04 0.97
N ASN A 40 22.51 12.13 0.27
CA ASN A 40 23.22 12.57 -0.95
C ASN A 40 23.35 11.46 -2.00
N MET A 41 22.27 10.76 -2.27
CA MET A 41 22.17 9.70 -3.29
C MET A 41 21.63 10.25 -4.61
N GLN A 42 21.92 9.55 -5.69
CA GLN A 42 21.26 9.77 -6.98
C GLN A 42 20.05 8.84 -7.07
N LEU A 43 18.83 9.42 -7.03
CA LEU A 43 17.58 8.70 -7.11
C LEU A 43 17.06 8.68 -8.54
N THR A 44 16.68 7.49 -9.02
CA THR A 44 15.85 7.28 -10.21
C THR A 44 14.55 6.62 -9.78
N VAL A 45 13.42 7.05 -10.36
CA VAL A 45 12.12 6.44 -10.10
C VAL A 45 11.57 5.86 -11.39
N LEU A 46 11.23 4.58 -11.38
CA LEU A 46 10.60 3.85 -12.47
C LEU A 46 9.30 3.22 -11.99
N ALA A 47 8.28 3.22 -12.84
CA ALA A 47 7.03 2.53 -12.60
C ALA A 47 6.37 2.20 -13.94
N PRO A 48 5.62 1.09 -14.04
CA PRO A 48 4.79 0.81 -15.21
C PRO A 48 3.58 1.78 -15.27
N ASP A 49 2.85 1.74 -16.38
CA ASP A 49 1.68 2.60 -16.59
C ASP A 49 0.46 2.17 -15.74
N ASP A 50 0.42 0.91 -15.31
CA ASP A 50 -0.63 0.36 -14.46
C ASP A 50 -0.07 -0.62 -13.42
N GLU A 51 -0.85 -0.88 -12.36
CA GLU A 51 -0.47 -1.77 -11.25
C GLU A 51 -0.75 -3.26 -11.53
N GLU A 52 -1.04 -3.66 -12.77
CA GLU A 52 -1.27 -5.04 -13.16
C GLU A 52 -0.16 -5.59 -14.08
N ASN A 53 0.64 -4.71 -14.67
CA ASN A 53 1.64 -5.08 -15.67
C ASN A 53 2.99 -5.45 -15.03
N TYR A 54 3.06 -6.65 -14.44
CA TYR A 54 4.32 -7.17 -13.86
C TYR A 54 5.41 -7.41 -14.93
N ASP A 55 5.05 -7.72 -16.17
CA ASP A 55 6.03 -7.88 -17.25
C ASP A 55 6.75 -6.57 -17.57
N ALA A 56 5.99 -5.46 -17.66
CA ALA A 56 6.59 -4.13 -17.78
C ALA A 56 7.45 -3.79 -16.56
N GLN A 57 7.01 -4.16 -15.35
CA GLN A 57 7.80 -3.93 -14.14
C GLN A 57 9.11 -4.75 -14.17
N ASN A 58 9.11 -6.00 -14.65
CA ASN A 58 10.32 -6.80 -14.83
C ASN A 58 11.31 -6.14 -15.81
N GLN A 59 10.83 -5.58 -16.92
CA GLN A 59 11.67 -4.81 -17.86
C GLN A 59 12.26 -3.55 -17.20
N LEU A 60 11.55 -2.91 -16.28
CA LEU A 60 12.06 -1.75 -15.53
C LEU A 60 13.13 -2.15 -14.51
N ILE A 61 13.05 -3.35 -13.93
CA ILE A 61 14.13 -3.91 -13.08
C ILE A 61 15.38 -4.14 -13.92
N GLU A 62 15.26 -4.80 -15.09
CA GLU A 62 16.37 -5.01 -16.02
C GLU A 62 17.01 -3.69 -16.43
N LYS A 63 16.18 -2.71 -16.81
CA LYS A 63 16.63 -1.37 -17.15
C LYS A 63 17.39 -0.69 -16.01
N ALA A 64 16.93 -0.81 -14.76
CA ALA A 64 17.62 -0.25 -13.61
C ALA A 64 19.04 -0.84 -13.44
N VAL A 65 19.19 -2.16 -13.68
CA VAL A 65 20.49 -2.83 -13.67
C VAL A 65 21.39 -2.31 -14.80
N GLU A 66 20.87 -2.21 -16.03
CA GLU A 66 21.62 -1.69 -17.20
C GLU A 66 22.05 -0.23 -16.99
N ASP A 67 21.22 0.60 -16.39
CA ASP A 67 21.51 2.01 -16.07
C ASP A 67 22.51 2.13 -14.90
N GLY A 68 22.92 1.00 -14.32
CA GLY A 68 23.95 0.91 -13.29
C GLY A 68 23.46 1.27 -11.88
N ALA A 69 22.22 0.97 -11.54
CA ALA A 69 21.74 1.03 -10.17
C ALA A 69 22.61 0.15 -9.25
N GLN A 70 23.00 0.67 -8.11
CA GLN A 70 23.72 -0.08 -7.08
C GLN A 70 22.77 -0.69 -6.06
N ALA A 71 21.60 -0.08 -5.90
CA ALA A 71 20.47 -0.65 -5.16
C ALA A 71 19.15 -0.41 -5.90
N ILE A 72 18.24 -1.34 -5.75
CA ILE A 72 16.84 -1.23 -6.18
C ILE A 72 15.95 -1.32 -4.93
N VAL A 73 15.10 -0.29 -4.76
CA VAL A 73 14.03 -0.28 -3.78
C VAL A 73 12.75 -0.65 -4.53
N PHE A 74 12.15 -1.79 -4.20
CA PHE A 74 11.17 -2.47 -5.03
C PHE A 74 9.87 -2.81 -4.30
N SER A 75 8.73 -2.60 -4.96
CA SER A 75 7.42 -3.10 -4.53
C SER A 75 6.82 -3.98 -5.62
N ALA A 76 6.59 -5.25 -5.34
CA ALA A 76 6.16 -6.21 -6.35
C ALA A 76 4.68 -6.03 -6.74
N ILE A 77 4.40 -6.00 -8.04
CA ILE A 77 3.04 -6.14 -8.58
C ILE A 77 2.56 -7.58 -8.39
N ASP A 78 3.41 -8.56 -8.68
CA ASP A 78 3.10 -9.98 -8.53
C ASP A 78 4.17 -10.64 -7.64
N TYR A 79 3.72 -11.37 -6.63
CA TYR A 79 4.61 -12.00 -5.65
C TYR A 79 5.56 -13.03 -6.27
N GLU A 80 5.07 -13.84 -7.22
CA GLU A 80 5.83 -14.91 -7.88
C GLU A 80 6.48 -14.43 -9.19
N ALA A 81 5.74 -13.73 -10.03
CA ALA A 81 6.19 -13.38 -11.39
C ALA A 81 7.33 -12.36 -11.43
N ASN A 82 7.49 -11.55 -10.36
CA ASN A 82 8.62 -10.63 -10.26
C ASN A 82 9.89 -11.25 -9.64
N ALA A 83 9.81 -12.47 -9.08
CA ALA A 83 10.91 -13.07 -8.33
C ALA A 83 12.17 -13.29 -9.20
N GLU A 84 12.02 -13.82 -10.41
CA GLU A 84 13.15 -14.10 -11.30
C GLU A 84 13.93 -12.84 -11.69
N ALA A 85 13.23 -11.74 -11.98
CA ALA A 85 13.87 -10.46 -12.32
C ALA A 85 14.65 -9.88 -11.12
N ILE A 86 14.11 -10.00 -9.92
CA ILE A 86 14.78 -9.58 -8.67
C ILE A 86 16.01 -10.43 -8.39
N ASP A 87 15.91 -11.76 -8.54
CA ASP A 87 17.04 -12.66 -8.35
C ASP A 87 18.17 -12.40 -9.36
N ALA A 88 17.81 -12.12 -10.63
CA ALA A 88 18.76 -11.74 -11.66
C ALA A 88 19.47 -10.41 -11.35
N ALA A 89 18.73 -9.39 -10.87
CA ALA A 89 19.32 -8.13 -10.45
C ALA A 89 20.29 -8.30 -9.27
N ALA A 90 19.92 -9.11 -8.28
CA ALA A 90 20.78 -9.43 -7.15
C ALA A 90 22.04 -10.20 -7.60
N ALA A 91 21.91 -11.17 -8.51
CA ALA A 91 23.04 -11.90 -9.09
C ALA A 91 23.99 -10.99 -9.88
N ALA A 92 23.50 -9.89 -10.45
CA ALA A 92 24.31 -8.83 -11.07
C ALA A 92 24.99 -7.89 -10.05
N GLY A 93 24.83 -8.13 -8.75
CA GLY A 93 25.47 -7.38 -7.67
C GLY A 93 24.68 -6.17 -7.17
N VAL A 94 23.41 -6.04 -7.55
CA VAL A 94 22.52 -4.97 -7.09
C VAL A 94 21.94 -5.33 -5.73
N THR A 95 21.99 -4.40 -4.78
CA THR A 95 21.35 -4.55 -3.46
C THR A 95 19.84 -4.39 -3.58
N ILE A 96 19.05 -5.35 -3.07
CA ILE A 96 17.60 -5.32 -3.15
C ILE A 96 16.98 -4.96 -1.79
N VAL A 97 16.11 -3.96 -1.78
CA VAL A 97 15.29 -3.56 -0.62
C VAL A 97 13.83 -3.60 -1.03
N GLY A 98 13.02 -4.38 -0.33
CA GLY A 98 11.57 -4.44 -0.55
C GLY A 98 10.83 -3.35 0.21
N ILE A 99 9.83 -2.76 -0.42
CA ILE A 99 8.88 -1.84 0.24
C ILE A 99 7.45 -2.23 -0.12
N ASP A 100 6.48 -1.90 0.73
CA ASP A 100 5.04 -2.11 0.52
C ASP A 100 4.65 -3.56 0.23
N SER A 101 4.82 -4.06 -1.00
CA SER A 101 4.50 -5.44 -1.40
C SER A 101 5.75 -6.31 -1.48
N ALA A 102 5.70 -7.47 -0.83
CA ALA A 102 6.77 -8.45 -0.86
C ALA A 102 6.87 -9.16 -2.22
N VAL A 103 8.04 -9.73 -2.51
CA VAL A 103 8.33 -10.61 -3.65
C VAL A 103 8.89 -11.92 -3.12
N HIS A 104 8.63 -13.02 -3.82
CA HIS A 104 9.12 -14.37 -3.47
C HIS A 104 10.60 -14.53 -3.83
N SER A 105 11.46 -13.85 -3.08
CA SER A 105 12.92 -13.90 -3.28
C SER A 105 13.65 -13.81 -1.95
N ASP A 106 14.64 -14.70 -1.78
CA ASP A 106 15.56 -14.67 -0.63
C ASP A 106 16.66 -13.59 -0.77
N GLN A 107 16.72 -12.89 -1.91
CA GLN A 107 17.72 -11.87 -2.20
C GLN A 107 17.35 -10.50 -1.62
N VAL A 108 16.15 -10.34 -1.07
CA VAL A 108 15.73 -9.08 -0.43
C VAL A 108 16.46 -8.91 0.90
N ALA A 109 17.36 -7.93 0.96
CA ALA A 109 18.22 -7.68 2.11
C ALA A 109 17.45 -7.04 3.30
N ALA A 110 16.44 -6.22 2.99
CA ALA A 110 15.56 -5.59 3.97
C ALA A 110 14.17 -5.38 3.36
N TYR A 111 13.14 -5.42 4.19
CA TYR A 111 11.75 -5.13 3.79
C TYR A 111 11.13 -4.10 4.73
N ILE A 112 10.47 -3.08 4.16
CA ILE A 112 9.74 -2.05 4.88
C ILE A 112 8.29 -2.01 4.39
N GLY A 113 7.35 -2.33 5.25
CA GLY A 113 5.93 -2.39 4.86
C GLY A 113 4.99 -2.42 6.04
N SER A 114 3.73 -2.73 5.79
CA SER A 114 2.70 -2.88 6.81
C SER A 114 2.48 -4.34 7.20
N ASP A 115 2.00 -4.57 8.42
CA ASP A 115 1.35 -5.84 8.78
C ASP A 115 -0.03 -5.89 8.09
N ASN A 116 -0.07 -6.45 6.88
CA ASN A 116 -1.28 -6.47 6.07
C ASN A 116 -2.38 -7.37 6.67
N TYR A 117 -2.01 -8.50 7.25
CA TYR A 117 -2.97 -9.34 7.98
C TYR A 117 -3.55 -8.61 9.19
N GLY A 118 -2.70 -7.97 9.98
CA GLY A 118 -3.12 -7.11 11.10
C GLY A 118 -3.98 -5.93 10.66
N ALA A 119 -3.68 -5.31 9.51
CA ALA A 119 -4.49 -4.23 8.94
C ALA A 119 -5.90 -4.70 8.53
N GLY A 120 -6.02 -5.89 7.94
CA GLY A 120 -7.31 -6.52 7.69
C GLY A 120 -8.12 -6.79 8.97
N ARG A 121 -7.45 -7.26 10.01
CA ARG A 121 -8.08 -7.42 11.34
C ARG A 121 -8.55 -6.10 11.92
N LEU A 122 -7.78 -5.03 11.77
CA LEU A 122 -8.19 -3.68 12.20
C LEU A 122 -9.43 -3.20 11.45
N ALA A 123 -9.49 -3.45 10.13
CA ALA A 123 -10.67 -3.11 9.33
C ALA A 123 -11.93 -3.82 9.84
N ALA A 124 -11.87 -5.14 10.04
CA ALA A 124 -13.00 -5.90 10.55
C ALA A 124 -13.39 -5.48 11.98
N ARG A 125 -12.42 -5.24 12.86
CA ARG A 125 -12.68 -4.77 14.23
C ARG A 125 -13.39 -3.41 14.22
N SER A 126 -12.96 -2.47 13.38
CA SER A 126 -13.61 -1.16 13.30
C SER A 126 -15.10 -1.26 12.96
N ALA A 127 -15.46 -2.16 12.03
CA ALA A 127 -16.84 -2.44 11.70
C ALA A 127 -17.60 -3.13 12.87
N LEU A 128 -16.98 -4.11 13.50
CA LEU A 128 -17.56 -4.81 14.65
C LEU A 128 -17.79 -3.89 15.85
N GLU A 129 -16.89 -2.97 16.12
CA GLU A 129 -16.99 -2.02 17.25
C GLU A 129 -17.96 -0.88 16.94
N GLY A 130 -18.07 -0.46 15.69
CA GLY A 130 -18.93 0.64 15.26
C GLY A 130 -20.38 0.25 14.95
N THR A 131 -20.70 -1.05 14.94
CA THR A 131 -22.03 -1.55 14.56
C THR A 131 -22.60 -2.52 15.59
N GLU A 132 -23.93 -2.69 15.58
CA GLU A 132 -24.64 -3.67 16.39
C GLU A 132 -25.33 -4.72 15.49
N GLY A 133 -25.79 -5.81 16.09
CA GLY A 133 -26.56 -6.85 15.42
C GLY A 133 -25.75 -7.74 14.47
N LYS A 134 -26.46 -8.40 13.53
CA LYS A 134 -25.85 -9.27 12.52
C LYS A 134 -25.25 -8.44 11.39
N LEU A 135 -24.02 -8.78 10.97
CA LEU A 135 -23.33 -8.15 9.86
C LEU A 135 -23.35 -9.06 8.62
N CYS A 136 -23.79 -8.49 7.49
CA CYS A 136 -23.67 -9.06 6.16
C CYS A 136 -22.58 -8.27 5.43
N VAL A 137 -21.41 -8.89 5.21
CA VAL A 137 -20.20 -8.20 4.78
C VAL A 137 -19.91 -8.45 3.31
N GLY A 138 -19.72 -7.38 2.54
CA GLY A 138 -19.11 -7.41 1.21
C GLY A 138 -17.64 -7.01 1.27
N LEU A 139 -16.80 -7.68 0.50
CA LEU A 139 -15.38 -7.36 0.39
C LEU A 139 -15.04 -6.99 -1.06
N ILE A 140 -14.34 -5.86 -1.27
CA ILE A 140 -13.81 -5.47 -2.57
C ILE A 140 -12.30 -5.44 -2.48
N ASN A 141 -11.67 -6.34 -3.23
CA ASN A 141 -10.23 -6.49 -3.29
C ASN A 141 -9.70 -6.18 -4.70
N TYR A 142 -8.40 -5.94 -4.83
CA TYR A 142 -7.77 -5.49 -6.07
C TYR A 142 -6.63 -6.39 -6.53
N GLU A 143 -6.09 -7.23 -5.67
CA GLU A 143 -4.95 -8.08 -5.97
C GLU A 143 -5.31 -9.57 -5.85
N VAL A 144 -5.12 -10.28 -6.96
CA VAL A 144 -5.25 -11.75 -6.98
C VAL A 144 -3.91 -12.40 -6.62
N ASN A 145 -2.79 -11.82 -7.11
CA ASN A 145 -1.44 -12.39 -7.03
C ASN A 145 -0.50 -11.62 -6.11
N GLY A 146 -0.93 -10.47 -5.60
CA GLY A 146 -0.19 -9.68 -4.63
C GLY A 146 -0.35 -10.20 -3.20
N ALA A 147 0.68 -10.01 -2.37
CA ALA A 147 0.63 -10.43 -0.98
C ALA A 147 -0.33 -9.56 -0.15
N ASN A 148 -0.34 -8.23 -0.41
CA ASN A 148 -1.03 -7.26 0.44
C ASN A 148 -2.54 -7.48 0.48
N GLY A 149 -3.20 -7.53 -0.69
CA GLY A 149 -4.64 -7.71 -0.78
C GLY A 149 -5.11 -9.03 -0.20
N ARG A 150 -4.38 -10.12 -0.49
CA ARG A 150 -4.66 -11.45 0.06
C ARG A 150 -4.61 -11.46 1.58
N ASP A 151 -3.55 -10.90 2.16
CA ASP A 151 -3.33 -10.93 3.61
C ASP A 151 -4.33 -10.02 4.33
N ARG A 152 -4.67 -8.83 3.77
CA ARG A 152 -5.72 -7.95 4.31
C ARG A 152 -7.08 -8.64 4.31
N GLU A 153 -7.46 -9.26 3.20
CA GLU A 153 -8.73 -9.99 3.11
C GLU A 153 -8.78 -11.16 4.09
N GLN A 154 -7.70 -11.94 4.21
CA GLN A 154 -7.65 -13.06 5.15
C GLN A 154 -7.79 -12.58 6.60
N GLY A 155 -7.08 -11.53 7.00
CA GLY A 155 -7.18 -10.96 8.34
C GLY A 155 -8.59 -10.45 8.66
N ALA A 156 -9.27 -9.83 7.68
CA ALA A 156 -10.65 -9.39 7.83
C ALA A 156 -11.61 -10.58 7.96
N ARG A 157 -11.49 -11.58 7.08
CA ARG A 157 -12.34 -12.80 7.12
C ARG A 157 -12.24 -13.54 8.44
N ASP A 158 -11.03 -13.78 8.93
CA ASP A 158 -10.82 -14.49 10.19
C ASP A 158 -11.44 -13.72 11.36
N THR A 159 -11.27 -12.40 11.39
CA THR A 159 -11.85 -11.57 12.45
C THR A 159 -13.37 -11.52 12.42
N PHE A 160 -13.98 -11.44 11.23
CA PHE A 160 -15.43 -11.51 11.09
C PHE A 160 -15.97 -12.88 11.51
N ALA A 161 -15.32 -13.97 11.09
CA ALA A 161 -15.71 -15.33 11.46
C ALA A 161 -15.63 -15.56 12.98
N ASP A 162 -14.57 -15.12 13.63
CA ASP A 162 -14.35 -15.24 15.08
C ASP A 162 -15.39 -14.46 15.90
N SER A 163 -16.00 -13.42 15.32
CA SER A 163 -17.01 -12.60 16.00
C SER A 163 -18.33 -13.33 16.27
N GLY A 164 -18.64 -14.36 15.50
CA GLY A 164 -19.88 -15.11 15.57
C GLY A 164 -21.15 -14.35 15.16
N ARG A 165 -21.03 -13.04 14.77
CA ARG A 165 -22.14 -12.21 14.33
C ARG A 165 -22.02 -11.62 12.93
N ALA A 166 -20.90 -11.87 12.26
CA ALA A 166 -20.62 -11.39 10.92
C ALA A 166 -20.49 -12.54 9.93
N GLU A 167 -21.04 -12.36 8.75
CA GLU A 167 -20.96 -13.29 7.63
C GLU A 167 -20.45 -12.54 6.39
N VAL A 168 -19.33 -13.01 5.80
CA VAL A 168 -18.87 -12.51 4.52
C VAL A 168 -19.71 -13.15 3.43
N VAL A 169 -20.69 -12.42 2.92
CA VAL A 169 -21.67 -12.94 1.94
C VAL A 169 -21.09 -12.99 0.53
N THR A 170 -20.16 -12.07 0.22
CA THR A 170 -19.47 -12.05 -1.07
C THR A 170 -18.13 -11.33 -0.99
N SER A 171 -17.22 -11.71 -1.88
CA SER A 171 -15.98 -10.99 -2.15
C SER A 171 -15.78 -10.84 -3.64
N MET A 172 -15.38 -9.68 -4.08
CA MET A 172 -15.18 -9.36 -5.49
C MET A 172 -13.77 -8.83 -5.73
N GLN A 173 -13.10 -9.43 -6.72
CA GLN A 173 -11.81 -8.94 -7.21
C GLN A 173 -12.08 -7.96 -8.35
N THR A 174 -11.44 -6.81 -8.31
CA THR A 174 -11.56 -5.74 -9.31
C THR A 174 -10.20 -5.31 -9.84
N HIS A 175 -10.18 -4.64 -10.98
CA HIS A 175 -8.97 -3.97 -11.44
C HIS A 175 -8.59 -2.81 -10.51
N PRO A 176 -7.29 -2.50 -10.32
CA PRO A 176 -6.81 -1.49 -9.39
C PRO A 176 -7.05 -0.05 -9.90
N ASN A 177 -8.29 0.26 -10.27
CA ASN A 177 -8.74 1.60 -10.65
C ASN A 177 -10.14 1.88 -10.11
N ALA A 178 -10.41 3.16 -9.84
CA ALA A 178 -11.66 3.57 -9.21
C ALA A 178 -12.91 3.27 -10.06
N ALA A 179 -12.81 3.35 -11.39
CA ALA A 179 -13.97 3.12 -12.27
C ALA A 179 -14.40 1.65 -12.25
N SER A 180 -13.47 0.71 -12.31
CA SER A 180 -13.76 -0.73 -12.20
C SER A 180 -14.32 -1.05 -10.81
N ALA A 181 -13.67 -0.53 -9.76
CA ALA A 181 -14.12 -0.73 -8.39
C ALA A 181 -15.52 -0.15 -8.13
N HIS A 182 -15.86 1.00 -8.70
CA HIS A 182 -17.20 1.59 -8.65
C HIS A 182 -18.24 0.68 -9.30
N SER A 183 -17.99 0.23 -10.54
CA SER A 183 -18.91 -0.67 -11.24
C SER A 183 -19.11 -1.99 -10.53
N ASP A 184 -18.03 -2.55 -9.97
CA ASP A 184 -18.09 -3.81 -9.23
C ASP A 184 -18.78 -3.65 -7.87
N ALA A 185 -18.58 -2.53 -7.17
CA ALA A 185 -19.28 -2.22 -5.94
C ALA A 185 -20.79 -2.04 -6.17
N LEU A 186 -21.18 -1.32 -7.22
CA LEU A 186 -22.60 -1.19 -7.61
C LEU A 186 -23.22 -2.56 -7.87
N ARG A 187 -22.56 -3.40 -8.66
CA ARG A 187 -23.04 -4.76 -8.96
C ARG A 187 -23.16 -5.60 -7.70
N MET A 188 -22.19 -5.56 -6.80
CA MET A 188 -22.20 -6.27 -5.54
C MET A 188 -23.41 -5.86 -4.68
N LEU A 189 -23.61 -4.56 -4.47
CA LEU A 189 -24.68 -4.04 -3.63
C LEU A 189 -26.08 -4.26 -4.23
N GLN A 190 -26.20 -4.30 -5.57
CA GLN A 190 -27.44 -4.65 -6.26
C GLN A 190 -27.79 -6.13 -6.13
N GLN A 191 -26.79 -7.02 -6.21
CA GLN A 191 -26.97 -8.47 -6.10
C GLN A 191 -27.16 -8.93 -4.64
N HIS A 192 -26.61 -8.18 -3.69
CA HIS A 192 -26.61 -8.47 -2.27
C HIS A 192 -27.11 -7.26 -1.46
N PRO A 193 -28.41 -6.93 -1.57
CA PRO A 193 -28.99 -5.78 -0.86
C PRO A 193 -28.94 -5.91 0.67
N GLU A 194 -28.72 -7.12 1.20
CA GLU A 194 -28.53 -7.40 2.62
C GLU A 194 -27.20 -6.91 3.17
N ILE A 195 -26.21 -6.57 2.32
CA ILE A 195 -24.90 -6.06 2.79
C ILE A 195 -25.11 -4.77 3.57
N ASN A 196 -24.64 -4.77 4.82
CA ASN A 196 -24.62 -3.62 5.71
C ASN A 196 -23.23 -3.23 6.18
N VAL A 197 -22.19 -3.97 5.75
CA VAL A 197 -20.78 -3.63 5.90
C VAL A 197 -20.06 -3.85 4.57
N LEU A 198 -19.30 -2.88 4.12
CA LEU A 198 -18.44 -2.98 2.93
C LEU A 198 -16.99 -2.66 3.33
N VAL A 199 -16.04 -3.50 2.91
CA VAL A 199 -14.61 -3.28 3.12
C VAL A 199 -13.91 -3.19 1.78
N ALA A 200 -13.18 -2.09 1.55
CA ALA A 200 -12.38 -1.83 0.36
C ALA A 200 -10.89 -1.76 0.74
N PHE A 201 -10.04 -2.58 0.10
CA PHE A 201 -8.71 -2.92 0.62
C PHE A 201 -7.53 -2.09 0.09
N ASN A 202 -7.76 -1.09 -0.78
CA ASN A 202 -6.74 -0.12 -1.21
C ASN A 202 -7.37 1.21 -1.63
N GLU A 203 -6.53 2.20 -2.00
CA GLU A 203 -6.97 3.53 -2.42
C GLU A 203 -8.00 3.49 -3.57
N ALA A 204 -7.72 2.74 -4.64
CA ALA A 204 -8.59 2.69 -5.81
C ALA A 204 -9.94 2.04 -5.51
N THR A 205 -9.94 0.92 -4.77
CA THR A 205 -11.18 0.25 -4.34
C THR A 205 -11.98 1.09 -3.35
N ALA A 206 -11.30 1.84 -2.48
CA ALA A 206 -11.94 2.75 -1.55
C ALA A 206 -12.71 3.88 -2.27
N VAL A 207 -12.08 4.52 -3.26
CA VAL A 207 -12.72 5.57 -4.06
C VAL A 207 -13.94 5.02 -4.79
N GLY A 208 -13.81 3.86 -5.45
CA GLY A 208 -14.93 3.23 -6.15
C GLY A 208 -16.07 2.83 -5.22
N ALA A 209 -15.76 2.27 -4.05
CA ALA A 209 -16.76 1.91 -3.05
C ALA A 209 -17.52 3.14 -2.51
N VAL A 210 -16.81 4.25 -2.21
CA VAL A 210 -17.44 5.52 -1.80
C VAL A 210 -18.43 6.00 -2.84
N GLN A 211 -18.03 6.02 -4.12
CA GLN A 211 -18.90 6.46 -5.21
C GLN A 211 -20.15 5.57 -5.34
N ALA A 212 -19.99 4.25 -5.24
CA ALA A 212 -21.11 3.31 -5.33
C ALA A 212 -22.11 3.47 -4.16
N VAL A 213 -21.61 3.59 -2.93
CA VAL A 213 -22.45 3.76 -1.73
C VAL A 213 -23.22 5.08 -1.80
N GLN A 214 -22.59 6.16 -2.28
CA GLN A 214 -23.24 7.45 -2.46
C GLN A 214 -24.30 7.41 -3.59
N GLU A 215 -23.98 6.80 -4.75
CA GLU A 215 -24.90 6.68 -5.89
C GLU A 215 -26.14 5.86 -5.52
N MET A 216 -25.99 4.82 -4.71
CA MET A 216 -27.09 3.99 -4.22
C MET A 216 -27.82 4.58 -3.01
N GLU A 217 -27.42 5.77 -2.55
CA GLU A 217 -28.01 6.42 -1.35
C GLU A 217 -27.95 5.54 -0.09
N ARG A 218 -26.86 4.72 0.05
CA ARG A 218 -26.68 3.75 1.13
C ARG A 218 -25.81 4.25 2.30
N VAL A 219 -25.50 5.56 2.35
CA VAL A 219 -24.59 6.15 3.37
C VAL A 219 -25.09 5.92 4.79
N ASP A 220 -26.40 6.00 5.02
CA ASP A 220 -26.97 5.93 6.37
C ASP A 220 -27.20 4.50 6.88
N ASP A 221 -27.19 3.49 5.99
CA ASP A 221 -27.53 2.11 6.32
C ASP A 221 -26.42 1.08 6.01
N LEU A 222 -25.25 1.55 5.58
CA LEU A 222 -24.12 0.73 5.26
C LEU A 222 -22.83 1.29 5.93
N TRP A 223 -22.14 0.46 6.70
CA TRP A 223 -20.85 0.78 7.28
C TRP A 223 -19.72 0.54 6.28
N LEU A 224 -19.02 1.61 5.87
CA LEU A 224 -17.92 1.53 4.91
C LEU A 224 -16.57 1.66 5.60
N VAL A 225 -15.75 0.62 5.49
CA VAL A 225 -14.33 0.65 5.86
C VAL A 225 -13.49 0.74 4.60
N ALA A 226 -12.65 1.75 4.52
CA ALA A 226 -11.79 2.01 3.38
C ALA A 226 -10.31 1.99 3.79
N PHE A 227 -9.45 1.59 2.85
CA PHE A 227 -8.00 1.66 3.01
C PHE A 227 -7.44 2.88 2.30
N ASP A 228 -6.37 3.39 2.87
CA ASP A 228 -5.57 4.50 2.38
C ASP A 228 -6.29 5.86 2.39
N SER A 229 -5.51 6.93 2.44
CA SER A 229 -6.04 8.28 2.51
C SER A 229 -5.72 9.04 1.22
N ASN A 230 -6.75 9.65 0.65
CA ASN A 230 -6.67 10.67 -0.38
C ASN A 230 -7.77 11.72 -0.16
N VAL A 231 -7.80 12.76 -0.95
CA VAL A 231 -8.80 13.84 -0.81
C VAL A 231 -10.22 13.29 -0.78
N GLN A 232 -10.55 12.35 -1.67
CA GLN A 232 -11.92 11.80 -1.77
C GLN A 232 -12.31 10.97 -0.55
N THR A 233 -11.41 10.09 -0.07
CA THR A 233 -11.69 9.26 1.11
C THR A 233 -11.70 10.07 2.40
N ILE A 234 -10.90 11.13 2.50
CA ILE A 234 -10.92 12.06 3.64
C ILE A 234 -12.21 12.87 3.66
N ASP A 235 -12.65 13.40 2.52
CA ASP A 235 -13.94 14.08 2.40
C ASP A 235 -15.11 13.14 2.74
N ALA A 236 -15.04 11.90 2.27
CA ALA A 236 -16.03 10.86 2.58
C ALA A 236 -16.06 10.51 4.06
N LEU A 237 -14.91 10.45 4.73
CA LEU A 237 -14.82 10.26 6.19
C LEU A 237 -15.45 11.46 6.94
N GLN A 238 -15.14 12.68 6.51
CA GLN A 238 -15.68 13.89 7.15
C GLN A 238 -17.19 14.00 6.97
N SER A 239 -17.71 13.66 5.80
CA SER A 239 -19.15 13.68 5.50
C SER A 239 -19.93 12.49 6.08
N GLY A 240 -19.23 11.41 6.49
CA GLY A 240 -19.82 10.20 7.03
C GLY A 240 -20.17 9.13 5.98
N ALA A 241 -19.72 9.29 4.73
CA ALA A 241 -19.85 8.25 3.71
C ALA A 241 -18.81 7.12 3.88
N VAL A 242 -17.74 7.38 4.61
CA VAL A 242 -16.79 6.39 5.14
C VAL A 242 -16.84 6.47 6.66
N ASP A 243 -16.89 5.32 7.32
CA ASP A 243 -16.93 5.23 8.78
C ASP A 243 -15.55 5.06 9.40
N ALA A 244 -14.67 4.32 8.72
CA ALA A 244 -13.28 4.14 9.14
C ALA A 244 -12.32 4.08 7.95
N LEU A 245 -11.19 4.77 8.07
CA LEU A 245 -10.03 4.67 7.19
C LEU A 245 -8.93 3.88 7.88
N ILE A 246 -8.39 2.89 7.18
CA ILE A 246 -7.20 2.15 7.58
C ILE A 246 -6.02 2.75 6.84
N VAL A 247 -5.20 3.53 7.54
CA VAL A 247 -4.15 4.36 6.93
C VAL A 247 -2.77 3.81 7.25
N GLN A 248 -1.98 3.60 6.21
CA GLN A 248 -0.59 3.13 6.27
C GLN A 248 0.38 4.31 6.40
N ASN A 249 1.63 4.02 6.80
CA ASN A 249 2.69 5.03 6.87
C ASN A 249 3.52 5.04 5.58
N THR A 250 2.93 5.53 4.51
CA THR A 250 3.47 5.49 3.15
C THR A 250 4.79 6.26 2.99
N TYR A 251 4.86 7.48 3.53
CA TYR A 251 6.08 8.28 3.52
C TYR A 251 7.26 7.53 4.15
N SER A 252 7.05 6.90 5.31
CA SER A 252 8.09 6.14 6.00
C SER A 252 8.54 4.91 5.20
N MET A 253 7.67 4.27 4.42
CA MET A 253 8.07 3.14 3.56
C MET A 253 9.12 3.58 2.53
N GLY A 254 8.87 4.69 1.84
CA GLY A 254 9.81 5.25 0.87
C GLY A 254 11.10 5.73 1.52
N TYR A 255 10.99 6.48 2.62
CA TYR A 255 12.15 7.03 3.33
C TYR A 255 13.05 5.91 3.86
N PHE A 256 12.52 4.97 4.64
CA PHE A 256 13.31 3.88 5.21
C PHE A 256 13.77 2.86 4.16
N GLY A 257 13.05 2.72 3.05
CA GLY A 257 13.50 1.92 1.91
C GLY A 257 14.82 2.44 1.33
N VAL A 258 14.88 3.73 1.03
CA VAL A 258 16.10 4.37 0.49
C VAL A 258 17.18 4.50 1.55
N GLU A 259 16.83 4.82 2.81
CA GLU A 259 17.80 4.82 3.93
C GLU A 259 18.45 3.45 4.11
N SER A 260 17.66 2.36 4.06
CA SER A 260 18.18 0.99 4.16
C SER A 260 19.13 0.66 3.01
N ALA A 261 18.77 1.06 1.77
CA ALA A 261 19.66 0.92 0.62
C ALA A 261 20.99 1.65 0.83
N TYR A 262 20.95 2.90 1.33
CA TYR A 262 22.16 3.64 1.66
C TYR A 262 23.02 2.91 2.69
N LYS A 263 22.45 2.50 3.82
CA LYS A 263 23.18 1.81 4.89
C LYS A 263 23.82 0.51 4.42
N LEU A 264 23.13 -0.26 3.59
CA LEU A 264 23.67 -1.49 2.99
C LEU A 264 24.86 -1.19 2.08
N LEU A 265 24.75 -0.20 1.18
CA LEU A 265 25.82 0.21 0.27
C LEU A 265 27.02 0.83 1.00
N ALA A 266 26.78 1.54 2.10
CA ALA A 266 27.83 2.17 2.92
C ALA A 266 28.52 1.19 3.90
N GLY A 267 28.23 -0.12 3.83
CA GLY A 267 28.81 -1.12 4.72
C GLY A 267 28.26 -1.10 6.15
N GLN A 268 27.11 -0.46 6.37
CA GLN A 268 26.44 -0.34 7.66
C GLN A 268 25.29 -1.37 7.80
N GLY A 269 25.34 -2.47 7.08
CA GLY A 269 24.27 -3.48 7.02
C GLY A 269 23.88 -4.06 8.39
N SER A 270 24.78 -4.07 9.37
CA SER A 270 24.47 -4.51 10.75
C SER A 270 23.45 -3.62 11.47
N SER A 271 23.22 -2.39 10.98
CA SER A 271 22.22 -1.46 11.50
C SER A 271 20.88 -1.51 10.77
N VAL A 272 20.75 -2.38 9.75
CA VAL A 272 19.53 -2.55 8.95
C VAL A 272 18.76 -3.75 9.45
N GLU A 273 17.51 -3.53 9.86
CA GLU A 273 16.59 -4.60 10.23
C GLU A 273 16.11 -5.34 8.97
N LYS A 274 16.06 -6.68 9.02
CA LYS A 274 15.55 -7.48 7.91
C LYS A 274 14.09 -7.17 7.56
N SER A 275 13.30 -6.79 8.56
CA SER A 275 11.89 -6.43 8.41
C SER A 275 11.56 -5.26 9.33
N ASN A 276 11.13 -4.16 8.75
CA ASN A 276 10.66 -2.97 9.46
C ASN A 276 9.17 -2.78 9.16
N ILE A 277 8.33 -3.12 10.13
CA ILE A 277 6.88 -3.01 9.99
C ILE A 277 6.43 -1.64 10.47
N THR A 278 5.92 -0.84 9.53
CA THR A 278 5.40 0.50 9.78
C THR A 278 3.99 0.45 10.40
N ALA A 279 3.69 1.46 11.21
CA ALA A 279 2.40 1.51 11.90
C ALA A 279 1.23 1.73 10.94
N VAL A 280 0.16 0.97 11.15
CA VAL A 280 -1.16 1.18 10.54
C VAL A 280 -2.09 1.83 11.56
N ARG A 281 -2.93 2.77 11.13
CA ARG A 281 -3.85 3.51 11.99
C ARG A 281 -5.28 3.37 11.53
N VAL A 282 -6.20 3.22 12.49
CA VAL A 282 -7.64 3.36 12.24
C VAL A 282 -8.00 4.82 12.51
N ILE A 283 -8.59 5.46 11.51
CA ILE A 283 -9.03 6.86 11.59
C ILE A 283 -10.53 6.90 11.33
N THR A 284 -11.25 7.50 12.27
CA THR A 284 -12.70 7.71 12.22
C THR A 284 -12.99 9.21 12.28
N ARG A 285 -14.23 9.59 11.99
CA ARG A 285 -14.65 11.00 12.12
C ARG A 285 -14.38 11.59 13.50
N ASP A 286 -14.52 10.77 14.55
CA ASP A 286 -14.32 11.23 15.93
C ASP A 286 -12.86 11.53 16.28
N ASN A 287 -11.90 10.85 15.63
CA ASN A 287 -10.49 10.99 15.94
C ASN A 287 -9.65 11.68 14.85
N MET A 288 -10.22 11.96 13.68
CA MET A 288 -9.48 12.47 12.51
C MET A 288 -8.77 13.82 12.76
N PHE A 289 -9.21 14.60 13.72
CA PHE A 289 -8.60 15.91 14.04
C PHE A 289 -7.48 15.83 15.08
N ALA A 290 -7.19 14.65 15.64
CA ALA A 290 -6.03 14.45 16.50
C ALA A 290 -4.73 14.64 15.70
N ILE A 291 -3.70 15.26 16.30
CA ILE A 291 -2.46 15.65 15.60
C ILE A 291 -1.77 14.46 14.93
N ASP A 292 -1.71 13.31 15.59
CA ASP A 292 -1.10 12.08 15.05
C ASP A 292 -1.91 11.48 13.89
N LYS A 293 -3.23 11.69 13.86
CA LYS A 293 -4.12 11.27 12.79
C LYS A 293 -4.02 12.22 11.58
N GLN A 294 -3.96 13.52 11.84
CA GLN A 294 -3.74 14.52 10.80
C GLN A 294 -2.43 14.28 10.06
N LYS A 295 -1.34 13.96 10.76
CA LYS A 295 -0.05 13.61 10.14
C LYS A 295 -0.12 12.32 9.30
N ALA A 296 -1.00 11.39 9.64
CA ALA A 296 -1.20 10.17 8.84
C ALA A 296 -2.07 10.43 7.61
N LEU A 297 -3.11 11.27 7.74
CA LEU A 297 -4.00 11.64 6.64
C LEU A 297 -3.30 12.52 5.59
N PHE A 298 -2.39 13.39 6.04
CA PHE A 298 -1.69 14.37 5.20
C PHE A 298 -0.16 14.22 5.36
N PRO A 299 0.45 13.19 4.77
CA PRO A 299 1.87 12.87 4.96
C PRO A 299 2.83 13.92 4.37
N PHE A 300 2.32 14.94 3.66
CA PHE A 300 3.09 16.05 3.08
C PHE A 300 2.97 17.37 3.85
N GLY A 301 2.23 17.38 4.94
CA GLY A 301 1.97 18.57 5.77
C GLY A 301 3.08 18.90 6.75
#